data_0001e4effa03e3f6e014b8b592bb055b
#
_entry.id   0001e4effa03e3f6e014b8b592bb055b
#
_cell.length_a   1.000
_cell.length_b   1.000
_cell.length_c   1.000
_cell.angle_alpha   90.00
_cell.angle_beta   90.00
_cell.angle_gamma   90.00
#
_symmetry.space_group_name_H-M   'P 1'
#
loop_
_entity.id
_entity.type
_entity.pdbx_description
1 polymer ?
#
loop_
_entity_poly.entity_id
_entity_poly.type
_entity_poly.pdbx_seq_one_letter_code
_entity_poly.pdbx_strand_id
1 'polypeptide(L)'
;MKITQVTTILTSPNQNYLFVKIITDSGVYGVGDASLNGREQAVADLIDAYLTPLLIGRDPGQIEDFWQLAYRGTYWRGGNIMMSALCGIDMALWDILGKTSGKPLYALLGGKMRNSVLCYSHILGKTMEDK
;
A
#
# COMPACT_ATOMS: atom_id res chain seq x y z
N MET A 1 -13.95 -13.42 -6.53
CA MET A 1 -13.93 -12.03 -6.00
C MET A 1 -13.17 -11.16 -6.98
N LYS A 2 -13.68 -9.94 -7.23
CA LYS A 2 -13.04 -9.03 -8.20
C LYS A 2 -12.87 -7.65 -7.60
N ILE A 3 -11.78 -6.98 -7.94
CA ILE A 3 -11.53 -5.59 -7.57
C ILE A 3 -12.48 -4.69 -8.37
N THR A 4 -13.24 -3.86 -7.67
CA THR A 4 -14.22 -2.93 -8.28
C THR A 4 -13.80 -1.48 -8.17
N GLN A 5 -12.98 -1.13 -7.17
CA GLN A 5 -12.53 0.23 -6.95
C GLN A 5 -11.15 0.27 -6.31
N VAL A 6 -10.35 1.21 -6.74
CA VAL A 6 -9.09 1.62 -6.10
C VAL A 6 -9.19 3.11 -5.82
N THR A 7 -8.82 3.53 -4.63
CA THR A 7 -8.88 4.93 -4.21
C THR A 7 -7.59 5.30 -3.50
N THR A 8 -6.97 6.37 -3.92
CA THR A 8 -5.86 7.02 -3.22
C THR A 8 -6.42 8.03 -2.21
N ILE A 9 -5.85 8.04 -1.01
CA ILE A 9 -6.28 8.91 0.09
C ILE A 9 -5.05 9.65 0.61
N LEU A 10 -4.94 10.92 0.22
CA LEU A 10 -3.91 11.81 0.73
C LEU A 10 -4.43 12.52 1.98
N THR A 11 -3.70 12.44 3.08
CA THR A 11 -4.04 13.08 4.35
C THR A 11 -2.80 13.65 5.03
N SER A 12 -2.98 14.70 5.83
CA SER A 12 -1.88 15.46 6.42
C SER A 12 -2.19 15.90 7.86
N PRO A 13 -2.34 14.95 8.82
CA PRO A 13 -2.60 15.33 10.22
C PRO A 13 -1.37 16.00 10.89
N ASN A 14 -0.18 15.44 10.73
CA ASN A 14 1.09 15.96 11.25
C ASN A 14 2.18 15.94 10.19
N GLN A 15 2.12 14.97 9.31
CA GLN A 15 2.92 14.81 8.11
C GLN A 15 2.03 14.24 7.01
N ASN A 16 2.49 14.28 5.77
CA ASN A 16 1.73 13.72 4.67
C ASN A 16 1.76 12.19 4.70
N TYR A 17 0.58 11.59 4.47
CA TYR A 17 0.40 10.16 4.26
C TYR A 17 -0.39 9.93 2.99
N LEU A 18 -0.05 8.89 2.27
CA LEU A 18 -0.79 8.40 1.12
C LEU A 18 -1.22 6.96 1.37
N PHE A 19 -2.52 6.74 1.52
CA PHE A 19 -3.09 5.39 1.62
C PHE A 19 -3.72 4.97 0.31
N VAL A 20 -3.66 3.67 0.05
CA VAL A 20 -4.37 3.01 -1.05
C VAL A 20 -5.46 2.14 -0.45
N LYS A 21 -6.71 2.36 -0.86
CA LYS A 21 -7.84 1.52 -0.50
C LYS A 21 -8.35 0.79 -1.73
N ILE A 22 -8.37 -0.54 -1.66
CA ILE A 22 -8.89 -1.44 -2.71
C ILE A 22 -10.17 -2.06 -2.23
N ILE A 23 -11.25 -1.97 -3.02
CA ILE A 23 -12.57 -2.52 -2.70
C ILE A 23 -12.92 -3.60 -3.71
N THR A 24 -13.55 -4.67 -3.23
CA THR A 24 -13.99 -5.81 -4.04
C THR A 24 -15.50 -5.85 -4.20
N ASP A 25 -15.99 -6.64 -5.17
CA ASP A 25 -17.40 -6.90 -5.43
C ASP A 25 -18.14 -7.58 -4.26
N SER A 26 -17.40 -8.23 -3.34
CA SER A 26 -17.94 -8.81 -2.12
C SER A 26 -18.02 -7.83 -0.95
N GLY A 27 -17.60 -6.57 -1.12
CA GLY A 27 -17.55 -5.55 -0.07
C GLY A 27 -16.34 -5.65 0.85
N VAL A 28 -15.50 -6.67 0.72
CA VAL A 28 -14.21 -6.75 1.42
C VAL A 28 -13.28 -5.70 0.83
N TYR A 29 -12.56 -5.00 1.69
CA TYR A 29 -11.56 -4.03 1.28
C TYR A 29 -10.23 -4.23 1.98
N GLY A 30 -9.17 -3.78 1.34
CA GLY A 30 -7.83 -3.70 1.92
C GLY A 30 -7.27 -2.29 1.86
N VAL A 31 -6.33 -2.02 2.76
CA VAL A 31 -5.64 -0.73 2.87
C VAL A 31 -4.13 -0.97 2.91
N GLY A 32 -3.40 -0.15 2.18
CA GLY A 32 -1.94 -0.12 2.20
C GLY A 32 -1.40 1.30 2.27
N ASP A 33 -0.17 1.44 2.71
CA ASP A 33 0.55 2.71 2.81
C ASP A 33 1.51 2.86 1.63
N ALA A 34 1.31 3.90 0.82
CA ALA A 34 2.13 4.26 -0.32
C ALA A 34 2.89 5.58 -0.10
N SER A 35 3.01 6.03 1.15
CA SER A 35 3.65 7.31 1.48
C SER A 35 5.09 7.38 0.97
N LEU A 36 5.41 8.48 0.32
CA LEU A 36 6.77 8.84 -0.09
C LEU A 36 6.99 10.32 0.23
N ASN A 37 7.68 10.59 1.32
CA ASN A 37 7.80 11.93 1.89
C ASN A 37 8.17 13.00 0.86
N GLY A 38 7.27 13.98 0.69
CA GLY A 38 7.38 15.09 -0.26
C GLY A 38 7.16 14.70 -1.73
N ARG A 39 6.63 13.50 -2.02
CA ARG A 39 6.32 13.02 -3.38
C ARG A 39 4.99 12.24 -3.44
N GLU A 40 4.17 12.36 -2.42
CA GLU A 40 2.91 11.60 -2.27
C GLU A 40 1.99 11.81 -3.48
N GLN A 41 1.88 13.05 -3.99
CA GLN A 41 1.05 13.34 -5.16
C GLN A 41 1.53 12.58 -6.41
N ALA A 42 2.84 12.53 -6.65
CA ALA A 42 3.39 11.81 -7.80
C ALA A 42 3.13 10.30 -7.70
N VAL A 43 3.13 9.75 -6.47
CA VAL A 43 2.76 8.34 -6.23
C VAL A 43 1.27 8.14 -6.45
N ALA A 44 0.42 9.03 -5.96
CA ALA A 44 -1.03 8.97 -6.17
C ALA A 44 -1.38 9.02 -7.67
N ASP A 45 -0.81 9.96 -8.41
CA ASP A 45 -1.04 10.10 -9.86
C ASP A 45 -0.60 8.83 -10.62
N LEU A 46 0.52 8.21 -10.23
CA LEU A 46 0.97 6.95 -10.81
C LEU A 46 -0.03 5.81 -10.54
N ILE A 47 -0.53 5.70 -9.31
CA ILE A 47 -1.53 4.69 -8.94
C ILE A 47 -2.80 4.90 -9.74
N ASP A 48 -3.34 6.12 -9.73
CA ASP A 48 -4.64 6.42 -10.31
C ASP A 48 -4.63 6.29 -11.84
N ALA A 49 -3.60 6.83 -12.51
CA ALA A 49 -3.53 6.86 -13.96
C ALA A 49 -3.07 5.54 -14.60
N TYR A 50 -2.15 4.80 -13.96
CA TYR A 50 -1.49 3.68 -14.60
C TYR A 50 -1.72 2.33 -13.92
N LEU A 51 -1.78 2.27 -12.58
CA LEU A 51 -1.89 0.99 -11.88
C LEU A 51 -3.35 0.59 -11.63
N THR A 52 -4.23 1.55 -11.34
CA THR A 52 -5.66 1.29 -11.15
C THR A 52 -6.31 0.60 -12.34
N PRO A 53 -6.10 1.02 -13.61
CA PRO A 53 -6.65 0.33 -14.77
C PRO A 53 -6.18 -1.13 -14.89
N LEU A 54 -4.99 -1.45 -14.39
CA LEU A 54 -4.47 -2.81 -14.38
C LEU A 54 -5.10 -3.70 -13.29
N LEU A 55 -5.65 -3.08 -12.22
CA LEU A 55 -6.23 -3.78 -11.07
C LEU A 55 -7.72 -4.09 -11.25
N ILE A 56 -8.47 -3.16 -11.82
CA ILE A 56 -9.94 -3.28 -11.95
C ILE A 56 -10.33 -4.57 -12.69
N GLY A 57 -11.25 -5.32 -12.09
CA GLY A 57 -11.76 -6.60 -12.61
C GLY A 57 -10.88 -7.81 -12.31
N ARG A 58 -9.67 -7.63 -11.76
CA ARG A 58 -8.80 -8.75 -11.37
C ARG A 58 -9.21 -9.39 -10.05
N ASP A 59 -8.76 -10.60 -9.86
CA ASP A 59 -8.84 -11.30 -8.58
C ASP A 59 -7.77 -10.75 -7.62
N PRO A 60 -8.17 -10.17 -6.46
CA PRO A 60 -7.21 -9.65 -5.48
C PRO A 60 -6.31 -10.72 -4.85
N GLY A 61 -6.65 -12.01 -4.99
CA GLY A 61 -5.80 -13.12 -4.54
C GLY A 61 -4.58 -13.36 -5.43
N GLN A 62 -4.55 -12.82 -6.64
CA GLN A 62 -3.41 -12.95 -7.58
C GLN A 62 -2.36 -11.86 -7.33
N ILE A 63 -1.84 -11.78 -6.09
CA ILE A 63 -0.96 -10.70 -5.61
C ILE A 63 0.33 -10.67 -6.42
N GLU A 64 1.00 -11.82 -6.56
CA GLU A 64 2.29 -11.93 -7.26
C GLU A 64 2.15 -11.68 -8.77
N ASP A 65 1.06 -12.15 -9.38
CA ASP A 65 0.78 -11.89 -10.80
C ASP A 65 0.63 -10.40 -11.06
N PHE A 66 -0.11 -9.68 -10.22
CA PHE A 66 -0.23 -8.23 -10.32
C PHE A 66 1.14 -7.54 -10.11
N TRP A 67 1.89 -7.96 -9.09
CA TRP A 67 3.20 -7.37 -8.81
C TRP A 67 4.15 -7.49 -10.01
N GLN A 68 4.22 -8.69 -10.59
CA GLN A 68 5.04 -8.95 -11.79
C GLN A 68 4.55 -8.15 -13.00
N LEU A 69 3.24 -8.08 -13.22
CA LEU A 69 2.65 -7.31 -14.30
C LEU A 69 3.01 -5.82 -14.17
N ALA A 70 2.79 -5.23 -13.00
CA ALA A 70 3.02 -3.81 -12.76
C ALA A 70 4.51 -3.45 -12.83
N TYR A 71 5.39 -4.28 -12.26
CA TYR A 71 6.83 -4.03 -12.26
C TYR A 71 7.48 -4.27 -13.63
N ARG A 72 7.07 -5.32 -14.35
CA ARG A 72 7.70 -5.75 -15.61
C ARG A 72 6.97 -5.25 -16.85
N GLY A 73 5.72 -4.83 -16.73
CA GLY A 73 4.86 -4.39 -17.83
C GLY A 73 5.29 -3.08 -18.49
N THR A 74 6.23 -2.35 -17.89
CA THR A 74 6.76 -1.10 -18.42
C THR A 74 8.24 -1.22 -18.79
N TYR A 75 8.70 -0.38 -19.71
CA TYR A 75 10.11 -0.32 -20.09
C TYR A 75 10.98 0.20 -18.94
N TRP A 76 10.53 1.28 -18.27
CA TRP A 76 11.22 1.89 -17.14
C TRP A 76 10.73 1.24 -15.84
N ARG A 77 11.64 0.66 -15.08
CA ARG A 77 11.34 -0.10 -13.87
C ARG A 77 12.00 0.52 -12.64
N GLY A 78 11.35 0.34 -11.49
CA GLY A 78 11.88 0.75 -10.20
C GLY A 78 11.79 2.25 -9.94
N GLY A 79 12.65 2.75 -9.07
CA GLY A 79 12.60 4.11 -8.55
C GLY A 79 11.60 4.24 -7.40
N ASN A 80 11.81 5.27 -6.55
CA ASN A 80 11.06 5.40 -5.30
C ASN A 80 9.54 5.57 -5.52
N ILE A 81 9.13 6.32 -6.54
CA ILE A 81 7.71 6.57 -6.83
C ILE A 81 7.01 5.26 -7.19
N MET A 82 7.58 4.51 -8.14
CA MET A 82 7.01 3.22 -8.58
C MET A 82 6.99 2.19 -7.45
N MET A 83 8.08 2.09 -6.68
CA MET A 83 8.17 1.11 -5.60
C MET A 83 7.24 1.44 -4.44
N SER A 84 7.03 2.73 -4.10
CA SER A 84 6.05 3.13 -3.08
C SER A 84 4.61 2.83 -3.54
N ALA A 85 4.30 3.10 -4.82
CA ALA A 85 2.99 2.76 -5.38
C ALA A 85 2.71 1.26 -5.34
N LEU A 86 3.67 0.43 -5.77
CA LEU A 86 3.55 -1.03 -5.71
C LEU A 86 3.42 -1.52 -4.27
N CYS A 87 4.22 -0.99 -3.34
CA CYS A 87 4.19 -1.37 -1.93
C CYS A 87 2.80 -1.11 -1.31
N GLY A 88 2.20 0.07 -1.57
CA GLY A 88 0.86 0.38 -1.07
C GLY A 88 -0.22 -0.54 -1.62
N ILE A 89 -0.16 -0.86 -2.92
CA ILE A 89 -1.10 -1.81 -3.53
C ILE A 89 -0.88 -3.23 -2.99
N ASP A 90 0.36 -3.68 -2.90
CA ASP A 90 0.73 -5.00 -2.39
C ASP A 90 0.20 -5.20 -0.96
N MET A 91 0.45 -4.24 -0.06
CA MET A 91 -0.10 -4.26 1.31
C MET A 91 -1.63 -4.34 1.31
N ALA A 92 -2.32 -3.58 0.46
CA ALA A 92 -3.77 -3.60 0.38
C ALA A 92 -4.30 -4.97 -0.10
N LEU A 93 -3.64 -5.62 -1.06
CA LEU A 93 -4.01 -6.96 -1.52
C LEU A 93 -3.77 -8.02 -0.44
N TRP A 94 -2.65 -7.97 0.27
CA TRP A 94 -2.39 -8.83 1.42
C TRP A 94 -3.38 -8.62 2.57
N ASP A 95 -3.84 -7.38 2.81
CA ASP A 95 -4.89 -7.08 3.80
C ASP A 95 -6.22 -7.74 3.41
N ILE A 96 -6.60 -7.70 2.11
CA ILE A 96 -7.77 -8.44 1.60
C ILE A 96 -7.61 -9.94 1.85
N LEU A 97 -6.45 -10.51 1.52
CA LEU A 97 -6.19 -11.93 1.71
C LEU A 97 -6.27 -12.33 3.19
N GLY A 98 -5.72 -11.52 4.09
CA GLY A 98 -5.83 -11.73 5.53
C GLY A 98 -7.28 -11.75 6.01
N LYS A 99 -8.07 -10.77 5.59
CA LYS A 99 -9.50 -10.65 5.94
C LYS A 99 -10.32 -11.83 5.41
N THR A 100 -10.13 -12.20 4.16
CA THR A 100 -10.88 -13.31 3.53
C THR A 100 -10.49 -14.67 4.07
N SER A 101 -9.23 -14.83 4.50
CA SER A 101 -8.73 -16.07 5.13
C SER A 101 -9.05 -16.16 6.62
N GLY A 102 -9.54 -15.08 7.24
CA GLY A 102 -9.75 -15.00 8.69
C GLY A 102 -8.44 -15.13 9.50
N LYS A 103 -7.30 -14.74 8.91
CA LYS A 103 -5.97 -14.87 9.53
C LYS A 103 -5.25 -13.53 9.57
N PRO A 104 -4.52 -13.24 10.64
CA PRO A 104 -3.64 -12.09 10.67
C PRO A 104 -2.50 -12.29 9.66
N LEU A 105 -2.03 -11.18 9.07
CA LEU A 105 -1.03 -11.22 8.00
C LEU A 105 0.24 -11.99 8.40
N TYR A 106 0.73 -11.81 9.63
CA TYR A 106 1.93 -12.53 10.08
C TYR A 106 1.77 -14.07 9.99
N ALA A 107 0.55 -14.59 10.17
CA ALA A 107 0.30 -16.03 10.07
C ALA A 107 0.35 -16.54 8.62
N LEU A 108 -0.02 -15.68 7.66
CA LEU A 108 0.10 -15.96 6.22
C LEU A 108 1.56 -15.88 5.75
N LEU A 109 2.36 -15.03 6.39
CA LEU A 109 3.78 -14.81 6.05
C LEU A 109 4.76 -15.75 6.78
N GLY A 110 4.28 -16.81 7.43
CA GLY A 110 5.14 -17.84 8.03
C GLY A 110 5.15 -17.88 9.55
N GLY A 111 4.36 -17.03 10.23
CA GLY A 111 4.16 -17.08 11.67
C GLY A 111 4.79 -15.91 12.43
N LYS A 112 4.53 -15.90 13.73
CA LYS A 112 4.92 -14.83 14.64
C LYS A 112 6.31 -15.07 15.20
N MET A 113 7.26 -14.18 14.92
CA MET A 113 8.63 -14.25 15.44
C MET A 113 8.80 -13.61 16.81
N ARG A 114 8.01 -12.58 17.15
CA ARG A 114 8.15 -11.79 18.38
C ARG A 114 6.81 -11.26 18.86
N ASN A 115 6.71 -10.91 20.14
CA ASN A 115 5.51 -10.34 20.73
C ASN A 115 5.51 -8.81 20.77
N SER A 116 6.68 -8.20 20.61
CA SER A 116 6.86 -6.75 20.66
C SER A 116 7.94 -6.32 19.69
N VAL A 117 7.89 -5.07 19.28
CA VAL A 117 8.90 -4.40 18.46
C VAL A 117 9.42 -3.20 19.23
N LEU A 118 10.74 -3.07 19.31
CA LEU A 118 11.36 -1.87 19.88
C LEU A 118 11.16 -0.72 18.90
N CYS A 119 10.56 0.37 19.39
CA CYS A 119 10.28 1.56 18.60
C CYS A 119 11.18 2.72 19.07
N TYR A 120 11.52 3.61 18.15
CA TYR A 120 12.09 4.91 18.46
C TYR A 120 11.28 6.00 17.74
N SER A 121 11.37 7.22 18.25
CA SER A 121 10.75 8.38 17.62
C SER A 121 11.78 9.49 17.41
N HIS A 122 11.66 10.19 16.30
CA HIS A 122 12.40 11.43 16.10
C HIS A 122 11.73 12.55 16.89
N ILE A 123 12.54 13.30 17.63
CA ILE A 123 12.10 14.54 18.27
C ILE A 123 12.25 15.64 17.23
N LEU A 124 11.13 16.18 16.79
CA LEU A 124 11.06 17.31 15.85
C LEU A 124 10.65 18.55 16.65
N GLY A 125 11.55 19.53 16.74
CA GLY A 125 11.27 20.83 17.34
C GLY A 125 11.80 21.94 16.42
N LYS A 126 11.16 23.11 16.46
CA LYS A 126 11.59 24.28 15.69
C LYS A 126 12.79 24.98 16.33
N THR A 127 12.94 24.82 17.65
CA THR A 127 14.04 25.39 18.45
C THR A 127 14.64 24.34 19.36
N MET A 128 15.77 24.65 20.00
CA MET A 128 16.37 23.78 21.03
C MET A 128 15.49 23.64 22.27
N GLU A 129 14.59 24.59 22.52
CA GLU A 129 13.66 24.59 23.63
C GLU A 129 12.44 23.67 23.39
N ASP A 130 12.18 23.32 22.12
CA ASP A 130 11.08 22.45 21.73
C ASP A 130 11.46 20.93 21.76
N LYS A 131 12.69 20.58 22.17
CA LYS A 131 13.22 19.20 22.12
C LYS A 131 13.31 18.55 23.49
#